data_b93ed06f7e2306a39e9130f9b08b83fa
#
_entry.id   b93ed06f7e2306a39e9130f9b08b83fa
#
_cell.length_a   1.000
_cell.length_b   1.000
_cell.length_c   1.000
_cell.angle_alpha   90.00
_cell.angle_beta   90.00
_cell.angle_gamma   90.00
#
_symmetry.space_group_name_H-M   'P 1'
#
loop_
_entity.id
_entity.type
_entity.pdbx_description
1 polymer ?
#
loop_
_entity_poly.entity_id
_entity_poly.type
_entity_poly.pdbx_seq_one_letter_code
_entity_poly.pdbx_strand_id
1 'polypeptide(L)'
;MRLKFLPSFVKRRGRITRRQEKALVLLKDYSVFTIKDIQKESIDYDQCCLEIGFGNAEHLIRQSENNPKTLFIGSEVYMSGIGSLLSYINENKVKNIRIFSDDIRILLDQKCSETFNLINILCPDPWPKERHHKRRLINDDFLNMIQGFIKIDDDILLDTDQKINI
;
A
#
# COMPACT_ATOMS: atom_id res chain seq x y z
N MET A 1 6.67 -8.45 -19.77
CA MET A 1 5.51 -9.16 -19.19
C MET A 1 4.28 -8.28 -19.38
N ARG A 2 3.21 -8.78 -19.99
CA ARG A 2 1.98 -8.01 -20.21
C ARG A 2 1.23 -7.98 -18.88
N LEU A 3 0.99 -6.80 -18.29
CA LEU A 3 0.23 -6.70 -17.05
C LEU A 3 -1.17 -7.27 -17.27
N LYS A 4 -1.63 -8.12 -16.34
CA LYS A 4 -2.97 -8.71 -16.33
C LYS A 4 -4.05 -7.63 -16.15
N PHE A 5 -3.69 -6.50 -15.53
CA PHE A 5 -4.57 -5.39 -15.21
C PHE A 5 -4.17 -4.10 -15.94
N LEU A 6 -5.16 -3.26 -16.26
CA LEU A 6 -4.88 -1.88 -16.67
C LEU A 6 -4.36 -1.11 -15.45
N PRO A 7 -3.22 -0.40 -15.51
CA PRO A 7 -2.73 0.37 -14.38
C PRO A 7 -3.76 1.38 -13.87
N SER A 8 -4.03 1.35 -12.57
CA SER A 8 -4.93 2.31 -11.89
C SER A 8 -4.24 3.66 -11.61
N PHE A 9 -2.97 3.77 -11.96
CA PHE A 9 -2.13 4.95 -11.75
C PHE A 9 -1.43 5.36 -13.05
N VAL A 10 -0.95 6.59 -13.09
CA VAL A 10 -0.03 7.08 -14.13
C VAL A 10 1.37 7.14 -13.56
N LYS A 11 2.32 6.42 -14.14
CA LYS A 11 3.74 6.57 -13.77
C LYS A 11 4.20 7.99 -14.06
N ARG A 12 4.05 8.89 -13.09
CA ARG A 12 4.62 10.24 -13.15
C ARG A 12 6.08 10.14 -12.76
N ARG A 13 6.97 10.65 -13.59
CA ARG A 13 8.36 10.92 -13.18
C ARG A 13 8.34 12.17 -12.31
N GLY A 14 7.97 12.03 -11.04
CA GLY A 14 8.11 13.07 -10.05
C GLY A 14 9.59 13.39 -9.84
N ARG A 15 9.89 14.65 -9.52
CA ARG A 15 11.26 15.05 -9.15
C ARG A 15 11.58 14.40 -7.79
N ILE A 16 12.62 13.57 -7.76
CA ILE A 16 13.14 12.97 -6.53
C ILE A 16 14.20 13.91 -5.96
N THR A 17 14.10 14.24 -4.68
CA THR A 17 15.11 15.04 -3.98
C THR A 17 16.34 14.20 -3.65
N ARG A 18 17.49 14.83 -3.42
CA ARG A 18 18.72 14.13 -3.00
C ARG A 18 18.54 13.33 -1.70
N ARG A 19 17.71 13.83 -0.78
CA ARG A 19 17.39 13.11 0.48
C ARG A 19 16.62 11.82 0.18
N GLN A 20 15.57 11.89 -0.62
CA GLN A 20 14.79 10.74 -1.05
C GLN A 20 15.64 9.72 -1.82
N GLU A 21 16.46 10.19 -2.76
CA GLU A 21 17.35 9.32 -3.54
C GLU A 21 18.31 8.53 -2.67
N LYS A 22 18.94 9.19 -1.69
CA LYS A 22 19.81 8.52 -0.71
C LYS A 22 19.07 7.47 0.11
N ALA A 23 17.82 7.75 0.49
CA ALA A 23 17.02 6.82 1.28
C ALA A 23 16.55 5.60 0.48
N LEU A 24 16.38 5.72 -0.84
CA LEU A 24 15.93 4.61 -1.70
C LEU A 24 16.87 3.39 -1.69
N VAL A 25 18.13 3.55 -1.29
CA VAL A 25 19.05 2.40 -1.13
C VAL A 25 18.59 1.43 -0.05
N LEU A 26 17.78 1.92 0.90
CA LEU A 26 17.21 1.12 1.99
C LEU A 26 15.99 0.31 1.56
N LEU A 27 15.42 0.56 0.37
CA LEU A 27 14.20 -0.09 -0.08
C LEU A 27 14.28 -1.61 0.01
N LYS A 28 15.43 -2.20 -0.36
CA LYS A 28 15.66 -3.65 -0.30
C LYS A 28 15.49 -4.24 1.10
N ASP A 29 15.79 -3.48 2.14
CA ASP A 29 15.77 -3.94 3.55
C ASP A 29 14.35 -3.84 4.15
N TYR A 30 13.47 -3.05 3.51
CA TYR A 30 12.08 -2.83 3.94
C TYR A 30 11.06 -3.40 2.97
N SER A 31 11.49 -3.97 1.83
CA SER A 31 10.57 -4.53 0.83
C SER A 31 10.00 -5.87 1.22
N VAL A 32 8.72 -6.04 0.93
CA VAL A 32 8.03 -7.32 0.86
C VAL A 32 7.58 -7.56 -0.59
N PHE A 33 7.60 -8.81 -1.04
CA PHE A 33 7.28 -9.17 -2.43
C PHE A 33 6.11 -10.13 -2.53
N THR A 34 5.84 -10.85 -1.46
CA THR A 34 4.80 -11.88 -1.42
C THR A 34 3.99 -11.80 -0.13
N ILE A 35 2.80 -12.37 -0.16
CA ILE A 35 1.98 -12.54 1.07
C ILE A 35 2.72 -13.38 2.12
N LYS A 36 3.51 -14.36 1.70
CA LYS A 36 4.33 -15.15 2.64
C LYS A 36 5.39 -14.33 3.34
N ASP A 37 5.99 -13.35 2.64
CA ASP A 37 6.94 -12.41 3.29
C ASP A 37 6.23 -11.61 4.36
N ILE A 38 5.03 -11.09 4.05
CA ILE A 38 4.20 -10.33 5.01
C ILE A 38 3.83 -11.18 6.22
N GLN A 39 3.36 -12.40 6.00
CA GLN A 39 3.01 -13.32 7.08
C GLN A 39 4.20 -13.64 7.98
N LYS A 40 5.38 -13.80 7.41
CA LYS A 40 6.62 -14.00 8.16
C LYS A 40 7.00 -12.78 8.99
N GLU A 41 6.93 -11.58 8.41
CA GLU A 41 7.21 -10.32 9.10
C GLU A 41 6.18 -10.01 10.20
N SER A 42 4.93 -10.47 10.05
CA SER A 42 3.85 -10.21 11.00
C SER A 42 3.87 -11.08 12.27
N ILE A 43 4.74 -12.10 12.36
CA ILE A 43 4.76 -13.06 13.48
C ILE A 43 4.96 -12.36 14.83
N ASP A 44 5.77 -11.30 14.87
CA ASP A 44 6.11 -10.58 16.10
C ASP A 44 5.14 -9.43 16.42
N TYR A 45 4.03 -9.31 15.66
CA TYR A 45 3.05 -8.24 15.81
C TYR A 45 1.66 -8.78 16.13
N ASP A 46 0.89 -8.02 16.90
CA ASP A 46 -0.48 -8.38 17.27
C ASP A 46 -1.44 -8.24 16.07
N GLN A 47 -1.16 -7.28 15.19
CA GLN A 47 -1.98 -6.96 14.01
C GLN A 47 -1.10 -6.68 12.79
N CYS A 48 -1.69 -6.85 11.60
CA CYS A 48 -1.10 -6.48 10.32
C CYS A 48 -2.08 -5.62 9.52
N CYS A 49 -1.66 -4.42 9.14
CA CYS A 49 -2.47 -3.47 8.37
C CYS A 49 -1.84 -3.18 7.02
N LEU A 50 -2.68 -3.04 5.99
CA LEU A 50 -2.27 -2.64 4.64
C LEU A 50 -2.79 -1.22 4.35
N GLU A 51 -1.92 -0.33 3.88
CA GLU A 51 -2.31 0.98 3.33
C GLU A 51 -1.95 1.04 1.85
N ILE A 52 -2.96 1.22 0.99
CA ILE A 52 -2.80 1.23 -0.46
C ILE A 52 -2.76 2.68 -0.95
N GLY A 53 -1.66 3.04 -1.63
CA GLY A 53 -1.46 4.38 -2.17
C GLY A 53 -1.08 5.40 -1.09
N PHE A 54 -0.10 5.11 -0.25
CA PHE A 54 0.25 5.96 0.89
C PHE A 54 0.81 7.36 0.53
N GLY A 55 1.08 7.64 -0.74
CA GLY A 55 1.54 8.96 -1.20
C GLY A 55 2.79 9.46 -0.47
N ASN A 56 2.65 10.56 0.30
CA ASN A 56 3.73 11.12 1.12
C ASN A 56 3.92 10.39 2.46
N ALA A 57 3.12 9.36 2.73
CA ALA A 57 3.15 8.49 3.90
C ALA A 57 2.82 9.15 5.26
N GLU A 58 2.23 10.34 5.29
CA GLU A 58 1.92 11.04 6.55
C GLU A 58 0.95 10.25 7.42
N HIS A 59 -0.09 9.65 6.81
CA HIS A 59 -1.06 8.82 7.52
C HIS A 59 -0.39 7.54 8.03
N LEU A 60 0.31 6.82 7.16
CA LEU A 60 1.00 5.56 7.48
C LEU A 60 2.01 5.74 8.63
N ILE A 61 2.80 6.81 8.58
CA ILE A 61 3.76 7.16 9.64
C ILE A 61 3.04 7.36 10.97
N ARG A 62 2.03 8.23 10.99
CA ARG A 62 1.28 8.53 12.22
C ARG A 62 0.64 7.28 12.81
N GLN A 63 0.08 6.40 11.97
CA GLN A 63 -0.50 5.14 12.43
C GLN A 63 0.57 4.21 13.02
N SER A 64 1.73 4.11 12.40
CA SER A 64 2.81 3.26 12.88
C SER A 64 3.38 3.71 14.23
N GLU A 65 3.46 5.02 14.46
CA GLU A 65 3.92 5.59 15.73
C GLU A 65 2.94 5.34 16.86
N ASN A 66 1.63 5.48 16.56
CA ASN A 66 0.58 5.30 17.56
C ASN A 66 0.31 3.80 17.89
N ASN A 67 0.72 2.90 17.02
CA ASN A 67 0.42 1.46 17.13
C ASN A 67 1.69 0.62 16.95
N PRO A 68 2.64 0.65 17.90
CA PRO A 68 3.95 -0.01 17.77
C PRO A 68 3.87 -1.54 17.69
N LYS A 69 2.75 -2.14 18.11
CA LYS A 69 2.50 -3.59 18.03
C LYS A 69 1.77 -4.02 16.75
N THR A 70 1.52 -3.09 15.84
CA THR A 70 0.92 -3.37 14.54
C THR A 70 2.00 -3.28 13.46
N LEU A 71 2.10 -4.29 12.60
CA LEU A 71 2.88 -4.21 11.36
C LEU A 71 2.07 -3.48 10.30
N PHE A 72 2.67 -2.48 9.70
CA PHE A 72 2.09 -1.72 8.59
C PHE A 72 2.76 -2.08 7.27
N ILE A 73 1.96 -2.48 6.29
CA ILE A 73 2.40 -2.69 4.92
C ILE A 73 1.93 -1.50 4.10
N GLY A 74 2.85 -0.68 3.64
CA GLY A 74 2.55 0.42 2.72
C GLY A 74 2.74 -0.02 1.27
N SER A 75 1.72 0.15 0.43
CA SER A 75 1.83 -0.08 -1.01
C SER A 75 1.84 1.25 -1.75
N GLU A 76 2.88 1.50 -2.56
CA GLU A 76 3.01 2.72 -3.35
C GLU A 76 3.88 2.46 -4.59
N VAL A 77 3.57 3.14 -5.69
CA VAL A 77 4.30 3.03 -6.97
C VAL A 77 5.19 4.25 -7.27
N TYR A 78 4.99 5.35 -6.54
CA TYR A 78 5.74 6.58 -6.72
C TYR A 78 7.01 6.60 -5.87
N MET A 79 8.15 6.55 -6.53
CA MET A 79 9.46 6.49 -5.88
C MET A 79 9.75 7.70 -4.98
N SER A 80 9.15 8.87 -5.26
CA SER A 80 9.27 10.05 -4.39
C SER A 80 8.58 9.84 -3.04
N GLY A 81 7.37 9.26 -3.02
CA GLY A 81 6.67 8.90 -1.78
C GLY A 81 7.42 7.83 -0.99
N ILE A 82 7.85 6.76 -1.67
CA ILE A 82 8.68 5.70 -1.07
C ILE A 82 9.97 6.28 -0.48
N GLY A 83 10.66 7.18 -1.20
CA GLY A 83 11.87 7.85 -0.71
C GLY A 83 11.61 8.74 0.50
N SER A 84 10.45 9.41 0.58
CA SER A 84 10.03 10.19 1.76
C SER A 84 9.85 9.28 2.97
N LEU A 85 9.11 8.19 2.81
CA LEU A 85 8.88 7.21 3.87
C LEU A 85 10.19 6.59 4.37
N LEU A 86 11.06 6.15 3.48
CA LEU A 86 12.36 5.55 3.84
C LEU A 86 13.28 6.56 4.54
N SER A 87 13.24 7.84 4.13
CA SER A 87 13.97 8.90 4.84
C SER A 87 13.50 9.01 6.29
N TYR A 88 12.18 9.02 6.49
CA TYR A 88 11.57 9.08 7.82
C TYR A 88 11.92 7.85 8.67
N ILE A 89 11.76 6.66 8.11
CA ILE A 89 12.09 5.38 8.78
C ILE A 89 13.54 5.39 9.26
N ASN A 90 14.46 5.83 8.41
CA ASN A 90 15.89 5.87 8.75
C ASN A 90 16.20 6.86 9.86
N GLU A 91 15.62 8.05 9.81
CA GLU A 91 15.85 9.13 10.79
C GLU A 91 15.25 8.80 12.15
N ASN A 92 14.06 8.18 12.18
CA ASN A 92 13.30 7.91 13.40
C ASN A 92 13.39 6.45 13.88
N LYS A 93 14.16 5.60 13.16
CA LYS A 93 14.36 4.17 13.50
C LYS A 93 13.06 3.38 13.62
N VAL A 94 12.08 3.68 12.77
CA VAL A 94 10.81 2.98 12.70
C VAL A 94 11.04 1.53 12.27
N LYS A 95 10.40 0.56 12.95
CA LYS A 95 10.64 -0.87 12.72
C LYS A 95 9.43 -1.61 12.16
N ASN A 96 8.24 -1.09 12.40
CA ASN A 96 6.96 -1.74 12.13
C ASN A 96 6.32 -1.31 10.80
N ILE A 97 7.13 -0.93 9.81
CA ILE A 97 6.68 -0.64 8.44
C ILE A 97 7.44 -1.53 7.45
N ARG A 98 6.71 -2.07 6.46
CA ARG A 98 7.28 -2.69 5.26
C ARG A 98 6.63 -2.08 4.02
N ILE A 99 7.29 -2.22 2.87
CA ILE A 99 6.90 -1.54 1.63
C ILE A 99 6.72 -2.56 0.51
N PHE A 100 5.57 -2.48 -0.16
CA PHE A 100 5.35 -3.11 -1.45
C PHE A 100 5.39 -2.03 -2.53
N SER A 101 6.41 -2.04 -3.38
CA SER A 101 6.74 -0.95 -4.32
C SER A 101 6.26 -1.19 -5.75
N ASP A 102 5.14 -1.90 -5.94
CA ASP A 102 4.55 -2.18 -7.25
C ASP A 102 3.02 -2.08 -7.19
N ASP A 103 2.33 -2.41 -8.29
CA ASP A 103 0.86 -2.46 -8.33
C ASP A 103 0.36 -3.49 -7.31
N ILE A 104 -0.43 -3.02 -6.36
CA ILE A 104 -0.95 -3.86 -5.26
C ILE A 104 -1.67 -5.11 -5.76
N ARG A 105 -2.30 -5.06 -6.94
CA ARG A 105 -3.01 -6.20 -7.53
C ARG A 105 -2.06 -7.37 -7.85
N ILE A 106 -0.76 -7.12 -8.04
CA ILE A 106 0.24 -8.17 -8.21
C ILE A 106 0.42 -8.94 -6.90
N LEU A 107 0.40 -8.26 -5.77
CA LEU A 107 0.45 -8.88 -4.45
C LEU A 107 -0.84 -9.66 -4.17
N LEU A 108 -1.98 -9.06 -4.48
CA LEU A 108 -3.31 -9.62 -4.21
C LEU A 108 -3.75 -10.70 -5.22
N ASP A 109 -3.09 -10.87 -6.35
CA ASP A 109 -3.34 -11.98 -7.31
C ASP A 109 -2.70 -13.32 -6.85
N GLN A 110 -2.02 -13.31 -5.72
CA GLN A 110 -1.45 -14.53 -5.12
C GLN A 110 -2.54 -15.30 -4.38
N LYS A 111 -2.34 -16.63 -4.25
CA LYS A 111 -3.24 -17.46 -3.42
C LYS A 111 -3.21 -16.93 -1.99
N CYS A 112 -4.38 -16.67 -1.47
CA CYS A 112 -4.59 -15.92 -0.28
C CYS A 112 -4.95 -16.77 0.93
N SER A 113 -4.59 -16.22 2.07
CA SER A 113 -5.23 -16.47 3.35
C SER A 113 -5.42 -15.12 4.05
N GLU A 114 -6.40 -15.02 4.92
CA GLU A 114 -6.65 -13.90 5.80
C GLU A 114 -5.35 -13.39 6.43
N THR A 115 -4.88 -12.23 5.99
CA THR A 115 -3.55 -11.70 6.36
C THR A 115 -3.68 -10.38 7.10
N PHE A 116 -4.60 -9.54 6.68
CA PHE A 116 -4.74 -8.17 7.21
C PHE A 116 -5.91 -8.04 8.18
N ASN A 117 -5.69 -7.29 9.25
CA ASN A 117 -6.72 -6.84 10.19
C ASN A 117 -7.40 -5.55 9.71
N LEU A 118 -6.70 -4.73 8.93
CA LEU A 118 -7.24 -3.50 8.37
C LEU A 118 -6.63 -3.26 6.99
N ILE A 119 -7.47 -2.86 6.03
CA ILE A 119 -7.01 -2.41 4.72
C ILE A 119 -7.50 -0.98 4.52
N ASN A 120 -6.57 -0.02 4.43
CA ASN A 120 -6.84 1.38 4.17
C ASN A 120 -6.60 1.69 2.68
N ILE A 121 -7.59 2.32 2.05
CA ILE A 121 -7.49 2.86 0.69
C ILE A 121 -7.90 4.32 0.76
N LEU A 122 -6.92 5.21 0.81
CA LEU A 122 -7.14 6.64 1.02
C LEU A 122 -6.96 7.39 -0.29
N CYS A 123 -7.98 8.16 -0.69
CA CYS A 123 -7.95 9.06 -1.85
C CYS A 123 -7.36 8.44 -3.12
N PRO A 124 -7.87 7.29 -3.61
CA PRO A 124 -7.39 6.69 -4.85
C PRO A 124 -7.58 7.64 -6.03
N ASP A 125 -6.76 7.49 -7.09
CA ASP A 125 -6.83 8.32 -8.30
C ASP A 125 -8.28 8.37 -8.87
N PRO A 126 -8.90 9.57 -9.00
CA PRO A 126 -10.33 9.69 -9.27
C PRO A 126 -10.73 9.34 -10.71
N TRP A 127 -9.83 9.42 -11.67
CA TRP A 127 -10.10 9.19 -13.09
C TRP A 127 -11.43 9.80 -13.56
N PRO A 128 -11.58 11.16 -13.57
CA PRO A 128 -12.87 11.82 -13.75
C PRO A 128 -13.47 11.65 -15.14
N LYS A 129 -12.65 11.37 -16.17
CA LYS A 129 -13.13 11.18 -17.54
C LYS A 129 -13.74 9.80 -17.70
N GLU A 130 -14.95 9.70 -18.20
CA GLU A 130 -15.70 8.46 -18.39
C GLU A 130 -14.88 7.35 -19.08
N ARG A 131 -14.16 7.69 -20.18
CA ARG A 131 -13.27 6.74 -20.89
C ARG A 131 -12.15 6.15 -20.01
N HIS A 132 -11.89 6.75 -18.83
CA HIS A 132 -10.85 6.31 -17.88
C HIS A 132 -11.44 5.59 -16.65
N HIS A 133 -12.75 5.50 -16.47
CA HIS A 133 -13.37 4.85 -15.31
C HIS A 133 -12.89 3.41 -15.11
N LYS A 134 -12.63 2.68 -16.21
CA LYS A 134 -12.02 1.33 -16.16
C LYS A 134 -10.62 1.25 -15.54
N ARG A 135 -9.99 2.41 -15.24
CA ARG A 135 -8.70 2.50 -14.53
C ARG A 135 -8.86 2.73 -13.05
N ARG A 136 -10.06 3.02 -12.55
CA ARG A 136 -10.29 3.20 -11.13
C ARG A 136 -9.85 1.95 -10.39
N LEU A 137 -9.12 2.13 -9.29
CA LEU A 137 -8.68 1.02 -8.47
C LEU A 137 -9.87 0.32 -7.85
N ILE A 138 -10.79 1.10 -7.27
CA ILE A 138 -11.99 0.58 -6.62
C ILE A 138 -13.00 0.22 -7.70
N ASN A 139 -13.21 -1.07 -7.87
CA ASN A 139 -14.23 -1.70 -8.72
C ASN A 139 -14.53 -3.10 -8.17
N ASP A 140 -15.59 -3.75 -8.66
CA ASP A 140 -16.03 -5.04 -8.14
C ASP A 140 -14.94 -6.12 -8.16
N ASP A 141 -14.15 -6.19 -9.23
CA ASP A 141 -13.05 -7.16 -9.35
C ASP A 141 -12.01 -6.95 -8.25
N PHE A 142 -11.65 -5.69 -7.97
CA PHE A 142 -10.69 -5.36 -6.93
C PHE A 142 -11.26 -5.60 -5.53
N LEU A 143 -12.51 -5.24 -5.28
CA LEU A 143 -13.18 -5.50 -4.00
C LEU A 143 -13.28 -7.01 -3.71
N ASN A 144 -13.65 -7.80 -4.71
CA ASN A 144 -13.64 -9.27 -4.59
C ASN A 144 -12.23 -9.81 -4.33
N MET A 145 -11.21 -9.20 -4.92
CA MET A 145 -9.82 -9.60 -4.71
C MET A 145 -9.38 -9.34 -3.28
N ILE A 146 -9.62 -8.15 -2.72
CA ILE A 146 -9.18 -7.79 -1.37
C ILE A 146 -9.96 -8.51 -0.27
N GLN A 147 -11.21 -8.88 -0.52
CA GLN A 147 -12.07 -9.55 0.46
C GLN A 147 -11.44 -10.85 1.00
N GLY A 148 -10.69 -11.57 0.19
CA GLY A 148 -10.02 -12.79 0.62
C GLY A 148 -8.78 -12.56 1.49
N PHE A 149 -8.34 -11.32 1.69
CA PHE A 149 -7.14 -10.97 2.46
C PHE A 149 -7.44 -10.33 3.81
N ILE A 150 -8.68 -9.89 4.02
CA ILE A 150 -9.13 -9.38 5.31
C ILE A 150 -9.52 -10.56 6.22
N LYS A 151 -9.16 -10.50 7.49
CA LYS A 151 -9.59 -11.49 8.47
C LYS A 151 -11.08 -11.32 8.77
N ILE A 152 -11.72 -12.38 9.21
CA ILE A 152 -13.13 -12.35 9.63
C ILE A 152 -13.29 -11.33 10.76
N ASP A 153 -14.35 -10.52 10.68
CA ASP A 153 -14.68 -9.44 11.64
C ASP A 153 -13.74 -8.22 11.63
N ASP A 154 -12.84 -8.11 10.65
CA ASP A 154 -11.94 -6.97 10.46
C ASP A 154 -12.40 -6.06 9.30
N ASP A 155 -11.84 -4.83 9.18
CA ASP A 155 -12.38 -3.74 8.41
C ASP A 155 -11.59 -3.39 7.14
N ILE A 156 -12.32 -2.90 6.13
CA ILE A 156 -11.78 -2.17 4.98
C ILE A 156 -12.22 -0.73 5.08
N LEU A 157 -11.27 0.20 5.27
CA LEU A 157 -11.54 1.63 5.29
C LEU A 157 -11.31 2.22 3.90
N LEU A 158 -12.39 2.74 3.32
CA LEU A 158 -12.35 3.46 2.05
C LEU A 158 -12.62 4.95 2.34
N ASP A 159 -11.63 5.80 2.10
CA ASP A 159 -11.81 7.25 2.11
C ASP A 159 -11.62 7.79 0.69
N THR A 160 -12.69 8.30 0.10
CA THR A 160 -12.68 8.77 -1.28
C THR A 160 -13.66 9.93 -1.47
N ASP A 161 -13.21 10.95 -2.20
CA ASP A 161 -14.03 12.10 -2.62
C ASP A 161 -15.11 11.72 -3.65
N GLN A 162 -15.13 10.48 -4.11
CA GLN A 162 -16.05 10.02 -5.16
C GLN A 162 -17.24 9.27 -4.56
N LYS A 163 -18.42 9.58 -5.10
CA LYS A 163 -19.60 8.74 -4.88
C LYS A 163 -19.32 7.36 -5.48
N ILE A 164 -19.11 6.40 -4.62
CA ILE A 164 -19.07 4.98 -5.01
C ILE A 164 -20.54 4.57 -5.10
N ASN A 165 -21.03 4.30 -6.29
CA ASN A 165 -22.29 3.60 -6.45
C ASN A 165 -21.97 2.12 -6.17
N ILE A 166 -22.26 1.70 -4.95
CA ILE A 166 -22.26 0.29 -4.55
C ILE A 166 -23.58 -0.33 -4.98
#